data_cadb622005a02dd6568fd33c900f65be
#
_entry.id   cadb622005a02dd6568fd33c900f65be
#
_cell.length_a   1.000
_cell.length_b   1.000
_cell.length_c   1.000
_cell.angle_alpha   90.00
_cell.angle_beta   90.00
_cell.angle_gamma   90.00
#
_symmetry.space_group_name_H-M   'P 1'
#
loop_
_entity.id
_entity.type
_entity.pdbx_description
1 polymer ?
#
loop_
_entity_poly.entity_id
_entity_poly.type
_entity_poly.pdbx_seq_one_letter_code
_entity_poly.pdbx_strand_id
1 'polypeptide(L)'
;MVCWTRFDREVFAMAINFNTNSAWNLKPIPVDSVRSEVNGLLIAGEEIVQAFHTVRDQLVFTNKRIIAIDVQGITGKRKSYASMPYSKIQFFSIQTAGFLELIPDSELFIMFTNGFTAKFEFKGNVDIGQIGRMISQYVLG
;
A
#
# COMPACT_ATOMS: atom_id res chain seq x y z
N MET A 1 -22.41 -6.64 13.42
CA MET A 1 -21.62 -6.92 12.21
C MET A 1 -22.22 -6.13 11.04
N VAL A 2 -21.40 -5.39 10.37
CA VAL A 2 -21.86 -4.62 9.20
C VAL A 2 -21.93 -5.56 8.00
N CYS A 3 -23.13 -5.73 7.45
CA CYS A 3 -23.28 -6.45 6.19
C CYS A 3 -22.97 -5.50 5.05
N TRP A 4 -21.89 -5.78 4.34
CA TRP A 4 -21.56 -5.00 3.16
C TRP A 4 -22.55 -5.32 2.06
N THR A 5 -23.18 -4.29 1.50
CA THR A 5 -24.02 -4.46 0.33
C THR A 5 -23.12 -4.74 -0.88
N ARG A 6 -23.73 -5.27 -1.95
CA ARG A 6 -23.02 -5.49 -3.21
C ARG A 6 -22.43 -4.19 -3.75
N PHE A 7 -23.16 -3.08 -3.59
CA PHE A 7 -22.70 -1.76 -4.01
C PHE A 7 -21.44 -1.34 -3.26
N ASP A 8 -21.42 -1.54 -1.95
CA ASP A 8 -20.25 -1.20 -1.14
C ASP A 8 -19.02 -1.99 -1.57
N ARG A 9 -19.18 -3.26 -1.91
CA ARG A 9 -18.08 -4.10 -2.39
C ARG A 9 -17.54 -3.59 -3.72
N GLU A 10 -18.39 -3.17 -4.63
CA GLU A 10 -17.96 -2.67 -5.93
C GLU A 10 -17.20 -1.35 -5.79
N VAL A 11 -17.66 -0.47 -4.93
CA VAL A 11 -16.97 0.80 -4.65
C VAL A 11 -15.60 0.53 -4.04
N PHE A 12 -15.50 -0.43 -3.10
CA PHE A 12 -14.24 -0.76 -2.45
C PHE A 12 -13.30 -1.60 -3.31
N ALA A 13 -13.78 -2.19 -4.40
CA ALA A 13 -12.92 -2.94 -5.32
C ALA A 13 -11.83 -2.07 -5.95
N MET A 14 -12.01 -0.74 -6.01
CA MET A 14 -11.05 0.21 -6.56
C MET A 14 -10.35 1.05 -5.48
N ALA A 15 -10.45 0.64 -4.23
CA ALA A 15 -9.91 1.36 -3.08
C ALA A 15 -9.08 0.42 -2.20
N ILE A 16 -8.42 0.98 -1.21
CA ILE A 16 -7.75 0.19 -0.18
C ILE A 16 -8.83 -0.48 0.66
N ASN A 17 -8.82 -1.79 0.68
CA ASN A 17 -9.83 -2.57 1.36
C ASN A 17 -9.24 -3.20 2.62
N PHE A 18 -9.44 -2.58 3.76
CA PHE A 18 -8.93 -3.09 5.03
C PHE A 18 -9.62 -4.39 5.48
N ASN A 19 -10.82 -4.70 4.97
CA ASN A 19 -11.50 -5.95 5.30
C ASN A 19 -10.79 -7.16 4.68
N THR A 20 -10.25 -7.00 3.47
CA THR A 20 -9.48 -8.05 2.80
C THR A 20 -7.99 -7.78 2.86
N ASN A 21 -7.58 -6.70 3.51
CA ASN A 21 -6.19 -6.27 3.63
C ASN A 21 -5.49 -6.18 2.27
N SER A 22 -6.20 -5.64 1.29
CA SER A 22 -5.68 -5.57 -0.07
C SER A 22 -6.00 -4.25 -0.73
N ALA A 23 -5.20 -3.90 -1.72
CA ALA A 23 -5.41 -2.74 -2.57
C ALA A 23 -5.04 -3.10 -4.00
N TRP A 24 -5.88 -2.69 -4.93
CA TRP A 24 -5.72 -2.99 -6.35
C TRP A 24 -5.63 -1.72 -7.18
N ASN A 25 -5.08 -1.87 -8.38
CA ASN A 25 -4.95 -0.78 -9.34
C ASN A 25 -4.18 0.41 -8.79
N LEU A 26 -3.17 0.12 -7.98
CA LEU A 26 -2.30 1.15 -7.42
C LEU A 26 -1.43 1.72 -8.53
N LYS A 27 -1.52 3.02 -8.75
CA LYS A 27 -0.75 3.72 -9.76
C LYS A 27 0.27 4.64 -9.10
N PRO A 28 1.51 4.70 -9.61
CA PRO A 28 2.52 5.59 -9.04
C PRO A 28 2.10 7.04 -9.11
N ILE A 29 2.45 7.79 -8.07
CA ILE A 29 2.35 9.24 -8.04
C ILE A 29 3.68 9.81 -7.56
N PRO A 30 4.00 11.08 -7.92
CA PRO A 30 5.16 11.74 -7.35
C PRO A 30 5.04 11.81 -5.83
N VAL A 31 6.17 11.68 -5.13
CA VAL A 31 6.17 11.75 -3.66
C VAL A 31 5.63 13.10 -3.15
N ASP A 32 5.77 14.15 -3.94
CA ASP A 32 5.24 15.48 -3.61
C ASP A 32 3.71 15.55 -3.63
N SER A 33 3.09 14.58 -4.30
CA SER A 33 1.62 14.51 -4.43
C SER A 33 0.94 13.78 -3.28
N VAL A 34 1.71 13.29 -2.33
CA VAL A 34 1.18 12.65 -1.12
C VAL A 34 0.45 13.71 -0.28
N ARG A 35 -0.64 13.29 0.35
CA ARG A 35 -1.40 14.19 1.23
C ARG A 35 -0.49 14.78 2.29
N SER A 36 -0.61 16.09 2.49
CA SER A 36 0.29 16.83 3.39
C SER A 36 0.21 16.36 4.84
N GLU A 37 -0.92 15.78 5.25
CA GLU A 37 -1.09 15.26 6.61
C GLU A 37 -0.10 14.15 6.92
N VAL A 38 0.39 13.44 5.92
CA VAL A 38 1.38 12.36 6.09
C VAL A 38 2.67 12.90 6.69
N ASN A 39 3.06 14.11 6.31
CA ASN A 39 4.29 14.71 6.84
C ASN A 39 4.27 14.84 8.36
N GLY A 40 3.09 15.04 8.94
CA GLY A 40 2.92 15.12 10.40
C GLY A 40 3.04 13.76 11.09
N LEU A 41 3.01 12.67 10.34
CA LEU A 41 3.16 11.32 10.89
C LEU A 41 4.59 10.81 10.85
N LEU A 42 5.45 11.41 10.03
CA LEU A 42 6.81 10.94 9.82
C LEU A 42 7.68 11.25 11.04
N ILE A 43 8.53 10.30 11.39
CA ILE A 43 9.48 10.45 12.49
C ILE A 43 10.84 10.93 11.94
N ALA A 44 11.74 11.29 12.87
CA ALA A 44 13.08 11.73 12.48
C ALA A 44 13.78 10.65 11.65
N GLY A 45 14.36 11.06 10.52
CA GLY A 45 15.06 10.15 9.61
C GLY A 45 14.15 9.34 8.70
N GLU A 46 12.84 9.53 8.78
CA GLU A 46 11.89 8.84 7.92
C GLU A 46 11.63 9.68 6.67
N GLU A 47 11.72 9.04 5.50
CA GLU A 47 11.51 9.68 4.21
C GLU A 47 10.58 8.84 3.34
N ILE A 48 9.74 9.52 2.56
CA ILE A 48 8.88 8.86 1.58
C ILE A 48 9.74 8.47 0.39
N VAL A 49 9.67 7.19 0.01
CA VAL A 49 10.48 6.64 -1.09
C VAL A 49 9.65 6.44 -2.34
N GLN A 50 8.46 5.87 -2.20
CA GLN A 50 7.52 5.68 -3.30
C GLN A 50 6.11 5.92 -2.80
N ALA A 51 5.24 6.38 -3.69
CA ALA A 51 3.85 6.63 -3.37
C ALA A 51 2.95 6.19 -4.50
N PHE A 52 1.75 5.76 -4.15
CA PHE A 52 0.75 5.24 -5.07
C PHE A 52 -0.62 5.77 -4.70
N HIS A 53 -1.53 5.75 -5.66
CA HIS A 53 -2.90 6.11 -5.39
C HIS A 53 -3.89 5.18 -6.09
N THR A 54 -5.08 5.11 -5.55
CA THR A 54 -6.27 4.62 -6.21
C THR A 54 -7.17 5.83 -6.49
N VAL A 55 -8.47 5.64 -6.66
CA VAL A 55 -9.38 6.77 -6.92
C VAL A 55 -9.35 7.81 -5.80
N ARG A 56 -9.37 7.38 -4.54
CA ARG A 56 -9.45 8.28 -3.38
C ARG A 56 -8.32 8.08 -2.39
N ASP A 57 -7.74 6.90 -2.38
CA ASP A 57 -6.81 6.46 -1.34
C ASP A 57 -5.38 6.56 -1.81
N GLN A 58 -4.46 6.57 -0.86
CA GLN A 58 -3.03 6.59 -1.13
C GLN A 58 -2.31 5.50 -0.35
N LEU A 59 -1.25 4.98 -0.94
CA LEU A 59 -0.35 4.03 -0.30
C LEU A 59 1.06 4.59 -0.38
N VAL A 60 1.69 4.77 0.76
CA VAL A 60 2.99 5.44 0.86
C VAL A 60 4.01 4.48 1.44
N PHE A 61 5.12 4.33 0.74
CA PHE A 61 6.27 3.55 1.21
C PHE A 61 7.34 4.52 1.70
N THR A 62 7.59 4.49 3.00
CA THR A 62 8.73 5.21 3.57
C THR A 62 9.91 4.25 3.71
N ASN A 63 11.03 4.74 4.20
CA ASN A 63 12.16 3.88 4.51
C ASN A 63 11.97 3.05 5.80
N LYS A 64 10.82 3.19 6.50
CA LYS A 64 10.57 2.50 7.77
C LYS A 64 9.25 1.72 7.82
N ARG A 65 8.25 2.14 7.04
CA ARG A 65 6.91 1.54 7.10
C ARG A 65 6.13 1.79 5.82
N ILE A 66 5.01 1.10 5.71
CA ILE A 66 3.97 1.39 4.72
C ILE A 66 2.88 2.16 5.43
N ILE A 67 2.42 3.27 4.85
CA ILE A 67 1.28 4.01 5.35
C ILE A 67 0.15 3.89 4.32
N ALA A 68 -0.97 3.33 4.74
CA ALA A 68 -2.16 3.22 3.92
C ALA A 68 -3.17 4.28 4.36
N ILE A 69 -3.60 5.11 3.42
CA ILE A 69 -4.51 6.21 3.67
C ILE A 69 -5.84 5.87 3.02
N ASP A 70 -6.84 5.63 3.84
CA ASP A 70 -8.20 5.27 3.42
C ASP A 70 -9.11 6.47 3.62
N VAL A 71 -9.65 7.00 2.52
CA VAL A 71 -10.55 8.15 2.54
C VAL A 71 -11.98 7.63 2.55
N GLN A 72 -12.72 7.95 3.59
CA GLN A 72 -14.03 7.40 3.87
C GLN A 72 -15.14 8.43 3.73
N GLY A 73 -16.35 7.93 3.47
CA GLY A 73 -17.55 8.73 3.42
C GLY A 73 -17.72 9.51 2.10
N ILE A 74 -18.92 10.02 1.90
CA ILE A 74 -19.28 10.75 0.67
C ILE A 74 -18.46 12.03 0.54
N THR A 75 -18.25 12.74 1.64
CA THR A 75 -17.52 14.01 1.64
C THR A 75 -16.01 13.84 1.66
N GLY A 76 -15.50 12.62 1.93
CA GLY A 76 -14.09 12.38 2.08
C GLY A 76 -13.44 13.02 3.31
N LYS A 77 -14.24 13.46 4.30
CA LYS A 77 -13.71 14.10 5.50
C LYS A 77 -13.09 13.12 6.49
N ARG A 78 -13.55 11.88 6.49
CA ARG A 78 -13.00 10.85 7.37
C ARG A 78 -11.87 10.15 6.65
N LYS A 79 -10.72 10.09 7.30
CA LYS A 79 -9.53 9.42 6.76
C LYS A 79 -8.95 8.52 7.82
N SER A 80 -8.52 7.35 7.39
CA SER A 80 -7.84 6.39 8.24
C SER A 80 -6.41 6.22 7.77
N TYR A 81 -5.46 6.25 8.71
CA TYR A 81 -4.03 6.11 8.41
C TYR A 81 -3.54 4.85 9.10
N ALA A 82 -3.24 3.82 8.32
CA ALA A 82 -2.72 2.57 8.87
C ALA A 82 -1.22 2.50 8.64
N SER A 83 -0.47 2.20 9.69
CA SER A 83 0.99 2.04 9.62
C SER A 83 1.35 0.57 9.72
N MET A 84 2.14 0.10 8.76
CA MET A 84 2.61 -1.27 8.68
C MET A 84 4.15 -1.24 8.70
N PRO A 85 4.78 -1.39 9.88
CA PRO A 85 6.23 -1.26 9.99
C PRO A 85 6.96 -2.45 9.37
N TYR A 86 8.03 -2.18 8.63
CA TYR A 86 8.83 -3.23 8.02
C TYR A 86 9.47 -4.16 9.06
N SER A 87 9.77 -3.63 10.24
CA SER A 87 10.39 -4.42 11.32
C SER A 87 9.50 -5.54 11.84
N LYS A 88 8.22 -5.53 11.51
CA LYS A 88 7.26 -6.56 11.93
C LYS A 88 6.86 -7.50 10.80
N ILE A 89 7.52 -7.42 9.68
CA ILE A 89 7.30 -8.33 8.56
C ILE A 89 8.06 -9.63 8.83
N GLN A 90 7.35 -10.74 8.70
CA GLN A 90 7.93 -12.08 8.83
C GLN A 90 8.22 -12.70 7.48
N PHE A 91 7.34 -12.45 6.51
CA PHE A 91 7.43 -13.04 5.19
C PHE A 91 6.88 -12.03 4.16
N PHE A 92 7.51 -11.99 3.00
CA PHE A 92 6.93 -11.25 1.88
C PHE A 92 7.29 -11.95 0.57
N SER A 93 6.45 -11.72 -0.44
CA SER A 93 6.73 -12.20 -1.79
C SER A 93 6.40 -11.11 -2.80
N ILE A 94 7.17 -11.12 -3.88
CA ILE A 94 6.96 -10.23 -5.01
C ILE A 94 6.62 -11.10 -6.22
N GLN A 95 5.50 -10.77 -6.86
CA GLN A 95 5.10 -11.41 -8.09
C GLN A 95 5.10 -10.36 -9.19
N THR A 96 5.81 -10.63 -10.27
CA THR A 96 5.83 -9.75 -11.43
C THR A 96 5.07 -10.41 -12.56
N ALA A 97 4.61 -9.61 -13.51
CA ALA A 97 4.06 -10.13 -14.76
C ALA A 97 5.14 -10.95 -15.48
N GLY A 98 4.72 -11.92 -16.28
CA GLY A 98 5.65 -12.77 -17.03
C GLY A 98 6.53 -11.97 -17.98
N PHE A 99 7.66 -12.53 -18.37
CA PHE A 99 8.66 -11.83 -19.19
C PHE A 99 8.16 -11.41 -20.58
N LEU A 100 7.06 -11.98 -21.04
CA LEU A 100 6.44 -11.59 -22.32
C LEU A 100 5.34 -10.55 -22.16
N GLU A 101 5.11 -10.07 -20.94
CA GLU A 101 4.06 -9.11 -20.67
C GLU A 101 4.38 -7.74 -21.26
N LEU A 102 3.41 -7.16 -21.91
CA LEU A 102 3.49 -5.79 -22.41
C LEU A 102 3.16 -4.77 -21.33
N ILE A 103 2.46 -5.22 -20.29
CA ILE A 103 2.07 -4.40 -19.15
C ILE A 103 2.81 -4.93 -17.92
N PRO A 104 3.78 -4.19 -17.39
CA PRO A 104 4.62 -4.68 -16.29
C PRO A 104 3.94 -4.48 -14.92
N ASP A 105 2.83 -5.15 -14.72
CA ASP A 105 2.14 -5.14 -13.42
C ASP A 105 2.89 -6.00 -12.41
N SER A 106 2.77 -5.65 -11.15
CA SER A 106 3.41 -6.39 -10.07
C SER A 106 2.52 -6.47 -8.84
N GLU A 107 2.85 -7.42 -7.96
CA GLU A 107 2.09 -7.66 -6.73
C GLU A 107 3.06 -7.86 -5.58
N LEU A 108 2.72 -7.28 -4.43
CA LEU A 108 3.45 -7.45 -3.19
C LEU A 108 2.52 -8.09 -2.17
N PHE A 109 2.92 -9.24 -1.64
CA PHE A 109 2.23 -9.90 -0.53
C PHE A 109 3.11 -9.84 0.71
N ILE A 110 2.54 -9.46 1.84
CA ILE A 110 3.28 -9.29 3.10
C ILE A 110 2.54 -9.99 4.22
N MET A 111 3.28 -10.74 5.04
CA MET A 111 2.78 -11.31 6.28
C MET A 111 3.54 -10.71 7.45
N PHE A 112 2.81 -10.19 8.42
CA PHE A 112 3.37 -9.62 9.64
C PHE A 112 3.43 -10.66 10.75
N THR A 113 4.25 -10.39 11.77
CA THR A 113 4.49 -11.34 12.87
C THR A 113 3.24 -11.66 13.68
N ASN A 114 2.24 -10.78 13.67
CA ASN A 114 0.96 -11.01 14.36
C ASN A 114 -0.06 -11.78 13.52
N GLY A 115 0.33 -12.25 12.32
CA GLY A 115 -0.55 -12.97 11.41
C GLY A 115 -1.34 -12.09 10.44
N PHE A 116 -1.26 -10.76 10.58
CA PHE A 116 -1.88 -9.84 9.63
C PHE A 116 -1.20 -10.00 8.26
N THR A 117 -2.00 -10.02 7.20
CA THR A 117 -1.49 -10.08 5.83
C THR A 117 -1.99 -8.90 5.02
N ALA A 118 -1.19 -8.48 4.06
CA ALA A 118 -1.56 -7.42 3.13
C ALA A 118 -1.13 -7.78 1.72
N LYS A 119 -1.95 -7.42 0.74
CA LYS A 119 -1.69 -7.69 -0.66
C LYS A 119 -1.92 -6.41 -1.46
N PHE A 120 -0.91 -6.02 -2.23
CA PHE A 120 -0.95 -4.80 -3.03
C PHE A 120 -0.67 -5.13 -4.48
N GLU A 121 -1.55 -4.71 -5.38
CA GLU A 121 -1.39 -4.88 -6.82
C GLU A 121 -1.09 -3.53 -7.45
N PHE A 122 0.05 -3.43 -8.11
CA PHE A 122 0.53 -2.21 -8.74
C PHE A 122 0.35 -2.28 -10.25
N LYS A 123 -0.08 -1.19 -10.83
CA LYS A 123 -0.23 -1.06 -12.27
C LYS A 123 0.93 -0.27 -12.87
N GLY A 124 1.44 -0.75 -13.99
CA GLY A 124 2.49 -0.07 -14.73
C GLY A 124 3.88 -0.32 -14.19
N ASN A 125 4.82 0.53 -14.61
CA ASN A 125 6.21 0.43 -14.23
C ASN A 125 6.40 0.92 -12.79
N VAL A 126 6.68 -0.03 -11.90
CA VAL A 126 6.97 0.24 -10.49
C VAL A 126 8.30 -0.40 -10.15
N ASP A 127 9.17 0.33 -9.44
CA ASP A 127 10.41 -0.25 -8.94
C ASP A 127 10.12 -1.11 -7.71
N ILE A 128 9.51 -2.28 -7.97
CA ILE A 128 9.17 -3.22 -6.91
C ILE A 128 10.44 -3.79 -6.26
N GLY A 129 11.55 -3.82 -6.99
CA GLY A 129 12.82 -4.27 -6.46
C GLY A 129 13.34 -3.36 -5.35
N GLN A 130 13.16 -2.05 -5.47
CA GLN A 130 13.53 -1.11 -4.40
C GLN A 130 12.71 -1.38 -3.14
N ILE A 131 11.40 -1.59 -3.30
CA ILE A 131 10.53 -1.91 -2.17
C ILE A 131 10.99 -3.21 -1.51
N GLY A 132 11.27 -4.23 -2.32
CA GLY A 132 11.77 -5.51 -1.80
C GLY A 132 13.07 -5.38 -1.03
N ARG A 133 14.01 -4.58 -1.54
CA ARG A 133 15.28 -4.34 -0.84
C ARG A 133 15.07 -3.63 0.49
N MET A 134 14.19 -2.64 0.54
CA MET A 134 13.88 -1.94 1.80
C MET A 134 13.31 -2.92 2.84
N ILE A 135 12.36 -3.73 2.42
CA ILE A 135 11.76 -4.72 3.32
C ILE A 135 12.82 -5.72 3.79
N SER A 136 13.66 -6.20 2.87
CA SER A 136 14.70 -7.18 3.17
C SER A 136 15.68 -6.69 4.22
N GLN A 137 15.98 -5.40 4.25
CA GLN A 137 16.88 -4.83 5.28
C GLN A 137 16.36 -5.06 6.69
N TYR A 138 15.04 -5.11 6.86
CA TYR A 138 14.43 -5.36 8.16
C TYR A 138 14.19 -6.83 8.43
N VAL A 139 13.81 -7.59 7.41
CA VAL A 139 13.48 -9.02 7.56
C VAL A 139 14.74 -9.85 7.73
N LEU A 140 15.80 -9.54 7.00
CA LEU A 140 17.03 -10.32 6.95
C LEU A 140 18.14 -9.74 7.82
N GLY A 141 18.01 -8.52 8.19
CA GLY A 141 18.98 -7.82 9.03
C GLY A 141 18.73 -8.07 10.50
#